data_f35f4ab85751d4dbd6fa09502ca3e299
#
_entry.id   f35f4ab85751d4dbd6fa09502ca3e299
#
_cell.length_a   1.000
_cell.length_b   1.000
_cell.length_c   1.000
_cell.angle_alpha   90.00
_cell.angle_beta   90.00
_cell.angle_gamma   90.00
#
_symmetry.space_group_name_H-M   'P 1'
#
loop_
_entity.id
_entity.type
_entity.pdbx_description
1 polymer ?
#
loop_
_entity_poly.entity_id
_entity_poly.type
_entity_poly.pdbx_seq_one_letter_code
_entity_poly.pdbx_strand_id
1 'polypeptide(L)'
;MLQRTILDQIKESTKHFPVTIVSGPRQVGKSTLIYHEMVKEGYSYITLDDRSDRMDAINDPKSFLERLSYPVIIDECQIAKELFVEIEAIVNKTRLEKGNIAANGMFILSGSSSKALLENARESMAGRCNILKMSPLSFREILQKEEKPFIIDKVGSRKRATDYSLNENELLEYIVKGCMPQLYDDPGTSREQYFSSYIETYMNKDLPEVLEIRNEKQFNDFLTLLASNTGEELIYDNYAKNIGMKAPTIKQWISALEKTGIIWLARPYNEDSLVKQITKRPKMYFFDTGLACYLAGIRDSRNLESSFLKGRLVETWIANEIRKSYMNNGSDQPIGYYRDNRQNEIDLVILRAGRLMLVECKSGTSFNTSAVKAFACLNDTKYEKGTNALICTSSEPYSIDENVLVLPLSAI
;
A
#
# COMPACT_ATOMS: atom_id res chain seq x y z
N MET A 1 9.50 18.92 -0.49
CA MET A 1 9.34 17.45 -0.52
C MET A 1 9.11 16.95 0.90
N LEU A 2 8.06 16.16 1.10
CA LEU A 2 7.74 15.57 2.40
C LEU A 2 8.71 14.43 2.73
N GLN A 3 9.12 14.32 4.00
CA GLN A 3 9.94 13.20 4.46
C GLN A 3 9.13 11.89 4.37
N ARG A 4 9.81 10.82 3.99
CA ARG A 4 9.20 9.51 3.81
C ARG A 4 9.83 8.51 4.76
N THR A 5 9.02 7.87 5.56
CA THR A 5 9.44 6.87 6.56
C THR A 5 10.24 5.71 5.96
N ILE A 6 9.89 5.31 4.74
CA ILE A 6 10.57 4.21 4.04
C ILE A 6 12.05 4.51 3.71
N LEU A 7 12.50 5.76 3.76
CA LEU A 7 13.89 6.13 3.48
C LEU A 7 14.88 5.39 4.39
N ASP A 8 14.57 5.27 5.67
CA ASP A 8 15.43 4.56 6.62
C ASP A 8 15.56 3.08 6.25
N GLN A 9 14.48 2.48 5.74
CA GLN A 9 14.47 1.09 5.27
C GLN A 9 15.30 0.93 3.98
N ILE A 10 15.29 1.93 3.08
CA ILE A 10 16.13 1.94 1.87
C ILE A 10 17.60 1.99 2.29
N LYS A 11 17.98 2.93 3.18
CA LYS A 11 19.34 3.07 3.68
C LYS A 11 19.82 1.81 4.43
N GLU A 12 18.97 1.21 5.23
CA GLU A 12 19.32 -0.03 5.93
C GLU A 12 19.47 -1.21 4.96
N SER A 13 18.60 -1.31 3.97
CA SER A 13 18.66 -2.34 2.93
C SER A 13 19.98 -2.29 2.16
N THR A 14 20.47 -1.09 1.80
CA THR A 14 21.73 -0.96 1.05
C THR A 14 22.96 -1.41 1.84
N LYS A 15 22.92 -1.45 3.17
CA LYS A 15 24.01 -1.99 4.01
C LYS A 15 24.11 -3.51 3.94
N HIS A 16 22.99 -4.20 3.69
CA HIS A 16 22.88 -5.64 3.83
C HIS A 16 22.65 -6.40 2.52
N PHE A 17 22.14 -5.71 1.49
CA PHE A 17 21.83 -6.32 0.20
C PHE A 17 22.56 -5.63 -0.94
N PRO A 18 23.09 -6.41 -1.91
CA PRO A 18 23.68 -5.85 -3.15
C PRO A 18 22.70 -4.97 -3.93
N VAL A 19 21.44 -5.38 -3.98
CA VAL A 19 20.38 -4.74 -4.75
C VAL A 19 19.21 -4.41 -3.85
N THR A 20 18.82 -3.14 -3.81
CA THR A 20 17.59 -2.68 -3.18
C THR A 20 16.60 -2.29 -4.27
N ILE A 21 15.42 -2.91 -4.27
CA ILE A 21 14.36 -2.62 -5.25
C ILE A 21 13.26 -1.83 -4.54
N VAL A 22 12.97 -0.63 -5.05
CA VAL A 22 11.88 0.21 -4.55
C VAL A 22 10.73 0.18 -5.56
N SER A 23 9.69 -0.58 -5.23
CA SER A 23 8.48 -0.70 -6.04
C SER A 23 7.31 0.03 -5.38
N GLY A 24 6.26 0.32 -6.13
CA GLY A 24 5.05 0.96 -5.59
C GLY A 24 4.19 1.57 -6.70
N PRO A 25 2.95 1.98 -6.39
CA PRO A 25 2.07 2.60 -7.37
C PRO A 25 2.74 3.78 -8.09
N ARG A 26 2.22 4.14 -9.24
CA ARG A 26 2.65 5.35 -9.96
C ARG A 26 2.38 6.61 -9.13
N GLN A 27 3.25 7.61 -9.27
CA GLN A 27 3.13 8.95 -8.66
C GLN A 27 3.18 8.99 -7.11
N VAL A 28 3.62 7.90 -6.45
CA VAL A 28 3.83 7.91 -4.99
C VAL A 28 5.17 8.56 -4.57
N GLY A 29 5.98 9.03 -5.53
CA GLY A 29 7.22 9.77 -5.27
C GLY A 29 8.47 8.91 -5.19
N LYS A 30 8.51 7.68 -5.77
CA LYS A 30 9.69 6.78 -5.76
C LYS A 30 10.94 7.47 -6.31
N SER A 31 10.93 7.83 -7.58
CA SER A 31 12.06 8.46 -8.29
C SER A 31 12.53 9.73 -7.59
N THR A 32 11.58 10.55 -7.14
CA THR A 32 11.86 11.79 -6.40
C THR A 32 12.60 11.52 -5.09
N LEU A 33 12.09 10.56 -4.29
CA LEU A 33 12.72 10.21 -3.00
C LEU A 33 14.14 9.70 -3.21
N ILE A 34 14.29 8.70 -4.11
CA ILE A 34 15.57 8.02 -4.32
C ILE A 34 16.59 9.00 -4.91
N TYR A 35 16.20 9.82 -5.90
CA TYR A 35 17.07 10.82 -6.47
C TYR A 35 17.57 11.82 -5.42
N HIS A 36 16.65 12.46 -4.70
CA HIS A 36 17.02 13.52 -3.77
C HIS A 36 17.79 13.04 -2.55
N GLU A 37 17.56 11.82 -2.08
CA GLU A 37 18.17 11.35 -0.84
C GLU A 37 19.37 10.43 -1.09
N MET A 38 19.35 9.56 -2.08
CA MET A 38 20.42 8.59 -2.28
C MET A 38 21.56 9.14 -3.14
N VAL A 39 21.33 10.15 -4.00
CA VAL A 39 22.42 10.86 -4.68
C VAL A 39 23.30 11.61 -3.67
N LYS A 40 22.74 12.14 -2.58
CA LYS A 40 23.50 12.72 -1.47
C LYS A 40 24.39 11.69 -0.76
N GLU A 41 24.00 10.42 -0.78
CA GLU A 41 24.78 9.30 -0.23
C GLU A 41 25.83 8.77 -1.22
N GLY A 42 26.02 9.44 -2.36
CA GLY A 42 27.07 9.11 -3.33
C GLY A 42 26.63 8.19 -4.49
N TYR A 43 25.33 7.91 -4.64
CA TYR A 43 24.83 7.14 -5.77
C TYR A 43 24.81 7.98 -7.05
N SER A 44 25.26 7.41 -8.17
CA SER A 44 24.93 7.93 -9.49
C SER A 44 23.48 7.61 -9.86
N TYR A 45 22.87 8.39 -10.75
CA TYR A 45 21.47 8.22 -11.15
C TYR A 45 21.33 8.15 -12.65
N ILE A 46 20.57 7.17 -13.11
CA ILE A 46 20.18 7.00 -14.51
C ILE A 46 18.72 6.55 -14.59
N THR A 47 18.00 6.99 -15.60
CA THR A 47 16.60 6.62 -15.83
C THR A 47 16.40 6.05 -17.23
N LEU A 48 15.68 4.94 -17.32
CA LEU A 48 15.28 4.34 -18.58
C LEU A 48 14.07 5.04 -19.25
N ASP A 49 13.57 6.12 -18.67
CA ASP A 49 12.70 7.07 -19.38
C ASP A 49 13.46 7.81 -20.48
N ASP A 50 14.76 8.04 -20.31
CA ASP A 50 15.61 8.52 -21.38
C ASP A 50 15.69 7.48 -22.52
N ARG A 51 15.45 7.93 -23.74
CA ARG A 51 15.41 7.03 -24.91
C ARG A 51 16.76 6.41 -25.22
N SER A 52 17.86 7.17 -25.08
CA SER A 52 19.20 6.70 -25.39
C SER A 52 19.61 5.62 -24.41
N ASP A 53 19.49 5.89 -23.11
CA ASP A 53 19.85 4.94 -22.05
C ASP A 53 18.98 3.69 -22.09
N ARG A 54 17.68 3.83 -22.40
CA ARG A 54 16.77 2.71 -22.61
C ARG A 54 17.20 1.81 -23.76
N MET A 55 17.54 2.39 -24.91
CA MET A 55 17.95 1.62 -26.09
C MET A 55 19.26 0.87 -25.83
N ASP A 56 20.21 1.52 -25.16
CA ASP A 56 21.49 0.89 -24.79
C ASP A 56 21.26 -0.25 -23.78
N ALA A 57 20.44 -0.02 -22.75
CA ALA A 57 20.11 -1.03 -21.74
C ALA A 57 19.39 -2.28 -22.31
N ILE A 58 18.58 -2.10 -23.38
CA ILE A 58 17.88 -3.20 -24.04
C ILE A 58 18.80 -3.94 -25.03
N ASN A 59 19.58 -3.21 -25.85
CA ASN A 59 20.35 -3.79 -26.93
C ASN A 59 21.66 -4.43 -26.46
N ASP A 60 22.34 -3.81 -25.48
CA ASP A 60 23.58 -4.33 -24.90
C ASP A 60 23.63 -4.01 -23.38
N PRO A 61 22.88 -4.76 -22.57
CA PRO A 61 22.78 -4.53 -21.13
C PRO A 61 24.13 -4.63 -20.40
N LYS A 62 25.04 -5.47 -20.91
CA LYS A 62 26.37 -5.65 -20.32
C LYS A 62 27.23 -4.40 -20.50
N SER A 63 27.40 -3.92 -21.71
CA SER A 63 28.18 -2.69 -21.99
C SER A 63 27.52 -1.47 -21.35
N PHE A 64 26.18 -1.44 -21.29
CA PHE A 64 25.46 -0.40 -20.57
C PHE A 64 25.87 -0.36 -19.09
N LEU A 65 25.86 -1.49 -18.38
CA LEU A 65 26.24 -1.56 -16.97
C LEU A 65 27.73 -1.30 -16.74
N GLU A 66 28.62 -1.74 -17.63
CA GLU A 66 30.07 -1.54 -17.52
C GLU A 66 30.48 -0.06 -17.54
N ARG A 67 29.71 0.82 -18.20
CA ARG A 67 29.98 2.27 -18.26
C ARG A 67 29.46 3.07 -17.06
N LEU A 68 28.63 2.44 -16.17
CA LEU A 68 28.05 3.15 -15.04
C LEU A 68 29.04 3.33 -13.88
N SER A 69 28.88 4.42 -13.14
CA SER A 69 29.61 4.68 -11.90
C SER A 69 28.86 4.09 -10.72
N TYR A 70 29.48 3.17 -9.99
CA TYR A 70 28.88 2.54 -8.81
C TYR A 70 29.21 3.29 -7.50
N PRO A 71 28.29 3.30 -6.53
CA PRO A 71 26.96 2.70 -6.55
C PRO A 71 25.99 3.47 -7.46
N VAL A 72 24.96 2.78 -8.00
CA VAL A 72 24.07 3.36 -9.01
C VAL A 72 22.58 3.13 -8.73
N ILE A 73 21.79 4.13 -9.07
CA ILE A 73 20.33 4.08 -9.14
C ILE A 73 19.93 3.90 -10.60
N ILE A 74 19.13 2.86 -10.89
CA ILE A 74 18.52 2.65 -12.22
C ILE A 74 16.99 2.79 -12.04
N ASP A 75 16.45 3.89 -12.53
CA ASP A 75 15.01 4.17 -12.45
C ASP A 75 14.27 3.61 -13.66
N GLU A 76 12.98 3.21 -13.45
CA GLU A 76 12.11 2.53 -14.43
C GLU A 76 12.73 1.25 -15.01
N CYS A 77 13.46 0.51 -14.17
CA CYS A 77 14.26 -0.66 -14.59
C CYS A 77 13.43 -1.82 -15.18
N GLN A 78 12.10 -1.86 -14.98
CA GLN A 78 11.24 -2.88 -15.60
C GLN A 78 11.21 -2.81 -17.13
N ILE A 79 11.64 -1.69 -17.72
CA ILE A 79 11.66 -1.48 -19.16
C ILE A 79 12.70 -2.40 -19.83
N ALA A 80 13.84 -2.68 -19.17
CA ALA A 80 14.92 -3.52 -19.69
C ALA A 80 15.13 -4.76 -18.80
N LYS A 81 14.42 -5.84 -19.09
CA LYS A 81 14.41 -7.07 -18.29
C LYS A 81 15.77 -7.78 -18.25
N GLU A 82 16.51 -7.68 -19.31
CA GLU A 82 17.82 -8.29 -19.48
C GLU A 82 18.85 -7.74 -18.49
N LEU A 83 18.66 -6.51 -18.00
CA LEU A 83 19.51 -5.92 -16.96
C LEU A 83 19.58 -6.77 -15.69
N PHE A 84 18.49 -7.45 -15.31
CA PHE A 84 18.46 -8.23 -14.07
C PHE A 84 19.46 -9.38 -14.08
N VAL A 85 19.65 -10.03 -15.22
CA VAL A 85 20.61 -11.12 -15.39
C VAL A 85 22.06 -10.60 -15.33
N GLU A 86 22.34 -9.48 -15.99
CA GLU A 86 23.67 -8.88 -15.97
C GLU A 86 24.03 -8.28 -14.60
N ILE A 87 23.07 -7.66 -13.90
CA ILE A 87 23.26 -7.19 -12.53
C ILE A 87 23.60 -8.37 -11.61
N GLU A 88 22.90 -9.51 -11.75
CA GLU A 88 23.23 -10.73 -10.99
C GLU A 88 24.67 -11.18 -11.27
N ALA A 89 25.09 -11.19 -12.52
CA ALA A 89 26.45 -11.58 -12.90
C ALA A 89 27.51 -10.64 -12.28
N ILE A 90 27.28 -9.32 -12.29
CA ILE A 90 28.18 -8.33 -11.68
C ILE A 90 28.24 -8.53 -10.15
N VAL A 91 27.10 -8.71 -9.49
CA VAL A 91 27.04 -8.97 -8.04
C VAL A 91 27.82 -10.24 -7.68
N ASN A 92 27.60 -11.33 -8.41
CA ASN A 92 28.29 -12.61 -8.18
C ASN A 92 29.80 -12.47 -8.36
N LYS A 93 30.23 -11.83 -9.44
CA LYS A 93 31.64 -11.55 -9.70
C LYS A 93 32.28 -10.74 -8.57
N THR A 94 31.62 -9.65 -8.15
CA THR A 94 32.11 -8.80 -7.06
C THR A 94 32.23 -9.56 -5.75
N ARG A 95 31.26 -10.42 -5.43
CA ARG A 95 31.31 -11.28 -4.24
C ARG A 95 32.46 -12.29 -4.27
N LEU A 96 32.72 -12.88 -5.42
CA LEU A 96 33.83 -13.83 -5.60
C LEU A 96 35.20 -13.16 -5.49
N GLU A 97 35.34 -11.97 -6.08
CA GLU A 97 36.62 -11.24 -6.12
C GLU A 97 36.95 -10.49 -4.82
N LYS A 98 35.93 -9.90 -4.17
CA LYS A 98 36.10 -8.94 -3.06
C LYS A 98 35.40 -9.34 -1.78
N GLY A 99 34.69 -10.48 -1.77
CA GLY A 99 33.89 -10.96 -0.62
C GLY A 99 32.44 -10.48 -0.62
N ASN A 100 31.61 -11.20 0.14
CA ASN A 100 30.15 -11.04 0.11
C ASN A 100 29.66 -9.61 0.42
N ILE A 101 30.31 -8.94 1.36
CA ILE A 101 29.88 -7.61 1.83
C ILE A 101 30.23 -6.52 0.80
N ALA A 102 31.28 -6.71 0.00
CA ALA A 102 31.75 -5.72 -0.96
C ALA A 102 30.75 -5.40 -2.09
N ALA A 103 29.76 -6.26 -2.30
CA ALA A 103 28.69 -6.03 -3.26
C ALA A 103 27.48 -5.29 -2.68
N ASN A 104 27.40 -5.13 -1.36
CA ASN A 104 26.24 -4.50 -0.73
C ASN A 104 26.10 -3.04 -1.15
N GLY A 105 24.87 -2.64 -1.42
CA GLY A 105 24.54 -1.28 -1.82
C GLY A 105 24.97 -0.89 -3.23
N MET A 106 25.39 -1.85 -4.09
CA MET A 106 25.81 -1.51 -5.44
C MET A 106 24.69 -0.94 -6.30
N PHE A 107 23.45 -1.42 -6.11
CA PHE A 107 22.32 -1.05 -6.94
C PHE A 107 21.09 -0.65 -6.13
N ILE A 108 20.46 0.44 -6.54
CA ILE A 108 19.07 0.74 -6.20
C ILE A 108 18.28 0.72 -7.51
N LEU A 109 17.29 -0.15 -7.57
CA LEU A 109 16.41 -0.26 -8.74
C LEU A 109 15.03 0.29 -8.36
N SER A 110 14.45 1.12 -9.21
CA SER A 110 13.09 1.59 -9.00
C SER A 110 12.21 1.35 -10.22
N GLY A 111 10.93 1.24 -9.95
CA GLY A 111 9.95 1.09 -11.01
C GLY A 111 8.51 1.00 -10.49
N SER A 112 7.55 1.11 -11.39
CA SER A 112 6.15 0.87 -11.05
C SER A 112 5.96 -0.56 -10.55
N SER A 113 4.91 -0.81 -9.74
CA SER A 113 4.55 -2.14 -9.22
C SER A 113 4.10 -3.08 -10.35
N SER A 114 4.96 -3.23 -11.38
CA SER A 114 4.66 -4.12 -12.48
C SER A 114 4.96 -5.57 -12.07
N LYS A 115 4.16 -6.48 -12.60
CA LYS A 115 4.40 -7.93 -12.46
C LYS A 115 5.82 -8.27 -12.95
N ALA A 116 6.25 -7.64 -14.05
CA ALA A 116 7.55 -7.85 -14.65
C ALA A 116 8.70 -7.52 -13.70
N LEU A 117 8.66 -6.38 -13.02
CA LEU A 117 9.68 -5.99 -12.04
C LEU A 117 9.84 -7.04 -10.94
N LEU A 118 8.72 -7.46 -10.33
CA LEU A 118 8.74 -8.38 -9.20
C LEU A 118 9.07 -9.82 -9.58
N GLU A 119 8.65 -10.29 -10.76
CA GLU A 119 8.97 -11.62 -11.27
C GLU A 119 10.46 -11.70 -11.65
N ASN A 120 10.97 -10.75 -12.44
CA ASN A 120 12.39 -10.72 -12.82
C ASN A 120 13.31 -10.62 -11.58
N ALA A 121 12.93 -9.80 -10.60
CA ALA A 121 13.67 -9.70 -9.34
C ALA A 121 13.72 -11.02 -8.57
N ARG A 122 12.61 -11.77 -8.53
CA ARG A 122 12.51 -13.05 -7.81
C ARG A 122 13.26 -14.17 -8.55
N GLU A 123 13.20 -14.19 -9.89
CA GLU A 123 13.83 -15.23 -10.71
C GLU A 123 15.35 -15.06 -10.74
N SER A 124 15.84 -13.85 -11.04
CA SER A 124 17.26 -13.60 -11.25
C SER A 124 18.05 -13.20 -10.00
N MET A 125 17.38 -12.66 -8.97
CA MET A 125 18.08 -12.07 -7.82
C MET A 125 17.73 -12.68 -6.47
N ALA A 126 17.30 -13.95 -6.44
CA ALA A 126 16.98 -14.66 -5.19
C ALA A 126 18.18 -14.63 -4.22
N GLY A 127 17.96 -14.12 -2.98
CA GLY A 127 19.00 -13.96 -1.96
C GLY A 127 20.02 -12.83 -2.18
N ARG A 128 19.82 -12.01 -3.23
CA ARG A 128 20.70 -10.87 -3.55
C ARG A 128 19.98 -9.52 -3.49
N CYS A 129 18.66 -9.51 -3.49
CA CYS A 129 17.89 -8.28 -3.44
C CYS A 129 16.94 -8.23 -2.25
N ASN A 130 16.66 -7.02 -1.79
CA ASN A 130 15.56 -6.70 -0.91
C ASN A 130 14.53 -5.85 -1.66
N ILE A 131 13.26 -6.21 -1.55
CA ILE A 131 12.16 -5.51 -2.25
C ILE A 131 11.37 -4.72 -1.22
N LEU A 132 11.40 -3.39 -1.35
CA LEU A 132 10.67 -2.45 -0.53
C LEU A 132 9.49 -1.89 -1.32
N LYS A 133 8.30 -1.93 -0.70
CA LYS A 133 7.07 -1.43 -1.32
C LYS A 133 6.74 -0.05 -0.77
N MET A 134 6.88 0.97 -1.60
CA MET A 134 6.54 2.34 -1.25
C MET A 134 5.04 2.59 -1.41
N SER A 135 4.38 3.01 -0.35
CA SER A 135 2.96 3.39 -0.36
C SER A 135 2.76 4.85 -0.80
N PRO A 136 1.53 5.28 -1.15
CA PRO A 136 1.16 6.68 -1.06
C PRO A 136 1.46 7.24 0.34
N LEU A 137 1.39 8.56 0.54
CA LEU A 137 1.67 9.18 1.85
C LEU A 137 0.79 8.56 2.94
N SER A 138 1.39 8.25 4.09
CA SER A 138 0.61 8.05 5.31
C SER A 138 0.23 9.40 5.91
N PHE A 139 -0.77 9.39 6.79
CA PHE A 139 -1.19 10.62 7.46
C PHE A 139 -0.07 11.18 8.35
N ARG A 140 0.72 10.31 8.99
CA ARG A 140 1.89 10.72 9.76
C ARG A 140 2.97 11.37 8.89
N GLU A 141 3.19 10.86 7.67
CA GLU A 141 4.09 11.50 6.70
C GLU A 141 3.56 12.87 6.25
N ILE A 142 2.25 13.02 6.03
CA ILE A 142 1.62 14.31 5.71
C ILE A 142 1.85 15.32 6.83
N LEU A 143 1.71 14.90 8.09
CA LEU A 143 1.92 15.73 9.27
C LEU A 143 3.41 15.89 9.66
N GLN A 144 4.33 15.20 8.94
CA GLN A 144 5.77 15.15 9.28
C GLN A 144 6.01 14.66 10.72
N LYS A 145 5.27 13.64 11.14
CA LYS A 145 5.41 12.96 12.42
C LYS A 145 6.11 11.63 12.28
N GLU A 146 6.80 11.19 13.34
CA GLU A 146 7.41 9.88 13.38
C GLU A 146 6.35 8.78 13.18
N GLU A 147 6.61 7.85 12.25
CA GLU A 147 5.74 6.71 11.98
C GLU A 147 6.42 5.41 12.41
N LYS A 148 5.71 4.65 13.23
CA LYS A 148 6.11 3.31 13.68
C LYS A 148 5.05 2.30 13.27
N PRO A 149 5.42 1.00 13.13
CA PRO A 149 4.45 -0.04 12.86
C PRO A 149 3.33 -0.02 13.88
N PHE A 150 2.08 -0.11 13.41
CA PHE A 150 0.90 -0.12 14.29
C PHE A 150 0.95 -1.31 15.23
N ILE A 151 0.85 -1.04 16.52
CA ILE A 151 0.75 -2.02 17.60
C ILE A 151 -0.28 -1.51 18.60
N ILE A 152 -1.15 -2.40 19.05
CA ILE A 152 -2.11 -2.08 20.11
C ILE A 152 -1.49 -2.50 21.45
N ASP A 153 -1.09 -1.54 22.22
CA ASP A 153 -0.64 -1.72 23.59
C ASP A 153 -1.16 -0.58 24.48
N LYS A 154 -1.39 -0.87 25.78
CA LYS A 154 -2.07 0.06 26.69
C LYS A 154 -1.30 1.36 26.93
N VAL A 155 0.02 1.35 26.83
CA VAL A 155 0.87 2.53 27.14
C VAL A 155 1.24 3.27 25.85
N GLY A 156 1.79 2.57 24.87
CA GLY A 156 2.27 3.16 23.62
C GLY A 156 1.13 3.72 22.76
N SER A 157 -0.02 3.03 22.69
CA SER A 157 -1.19 3.54 21.95
C SER A 157 -1.75 4.82 22.56
N ARG A 158 -1.80 4.91 23.91
CA ARG A 158 -2.22 6.15 24.59
C ARG A 158 -1.23 7.28 24.36
N LYS A 159 0.06 7.01 24.38
CA LYS A 159 1.09 8.01 24.06
C LYS A 159 0.97 8.52 22.63
N ARG A 160 0.84 7.61 21.66
CA ARG A 160 0.65 8.01 20.24
C ARG A 160 -0.61 8.83 20.02
N ALA A 161 -1.68 8.53 20.76
CA ALA A 161 -2.94 9.25 20.69
C ALA A 161 -2.84 10.76 21.01
N THR A 162 -1.76 11.17 21.69
CA THR A 162 -1.52 12.59 22.04
C THR A 162 -0.60 13.32 21.08
N ASP A 163 -0.05 12.65 20.05
CA ASP A 163 0.89 13.25 19.10
C ASP A 163 0.25 14.34 18.23
N TYR A 164 -1.03 14.21 17.95
CA TYR A 164 -1.87 15.18 17.24
C TYR A 164 -3.35 14.92 17.55
N SER A 165 -4.22 15.84 17.20
CA SER A 165 -5.68 15.63 17.22
C SER A 165 -6.19 15.67 15.78
N LEU A 166 -7.23 14.87 15.51
CA LEU A 166 -7.90 14.86 14.22
C LEU A 166 -9.41 14.71 14.49
N ASN A 167 -10.15 15.77 14.26
CA ASN A 167 -11.60 15.71 14.38
C ASN A 167 -12.25 15.11 13.13
N GLU A 168 -13.55 14.83 13.20
CA GLU A 168 -14.25 14.16 12.11
C GLU A 168 -14.27 14.98 10.81
N ASN A 169 -14.45 16.30 10.88
CA ASN A 169 -14.47 17.15 9.68
C ASN A 169 -13.11 17.16 8.98
N GLU A 170 -12.04 17.33 9.74
CA GLU A 170 -10.67 17.25 9.22
C GLU A 170 -10.40 15.88 8.59
N LEU A 171 -10.82 14.78 9.26
CA LEU A 171 -10.69 13.44 8.68
C LEU A 171 -11.40 13.35 7.32
N LEU A 172 -12.64 13.84 7.20
CA LEU A 172 -13.39 13.78 5.94
C LEU A 172 -12.72 14.59 4.84
N GLU A 173 -12.10 15.73 5.16
CA GLU A 173 -11.30 16.51 4.21
C GLU A 173 -10.09 15.72 3.71
N TYR A 174 -9.34 15.05 4.61
CA TYR A 174 -8.21 14.21 4.24
C TYR A 174 -8.63 12.99 3.42
N ILE A 175 -9.73 12.33 3.80
CA ILE A 175 -10.29 11.21 3.03
C ILE A 175 -10.60 11.62 1.59
N VAL A 176 -11.24 12.77 1.41
CA VAL A 176 -11.59 13.29 0.08
C VAL A 176 -10.37 13.75 -0.68
N LYS A 177 -9.42 14.41 -0.04
CA LYS A 177 -8.17 14.85 -0.68
C LYS A 177 -7.32 13.67 -1.15
N GLY A 178 -7.30 12.59 -0.37
CA GLY A 178 -6.45 11.43 -0.63
C GLY A 178 -5.03 11.61 -0.12
N CYS A 179 -4.13 10.76 -0.56
CA CYS A 179 -2.77 10.65 -0.03
C CYS A 179 -1.67 10.68 -1.11
N MET A 180 -1.98 11.20 -2.29
CA MET A 180 -0.99 11.37 -3.36
C MET A 180 -0.08 12.58 -3.10
N PRO A 181 1.26 12.43 -3.18
CA PRO A 181 2.21 13.47 -2.80
C PRO A 181 2.00 14.82 -3.47
N GLN A 182 1.69 14.83 -4.77
CA GLN A 182 1.52 16.07 -5.54
C GLN A 182 0.41 16.97 -4.98
N LEU A 183 -0.65 16.39 -4.39
CA LEU A 183 -1.73 17.16 -3.76
C LEU A 183 -1.30 17.90 -2.48
N TYR A 184 -0.11 17.58 -1.93
CA TYR A 184 0.46 18.19 -0.74
C TYR A 184 1.71 19.03 -1.03
N ASP A 185 2.48 18.66 -2.05
CA ASP A 185 3.66 19.42 -2.49
C ASP A 185 3.28 20.70 -3.23
N ASP A 186 2.16 20.71 -3.96
CA ASP A 186 1.63 21.88 -4.68
C ASP A 186 0.19 22.17 -4.27
N PRO A 187 -0.04 23.12 -3.35
CA PRO A 187 -1.37 23.50 -2.89
C PRO A 187 -2.31 24.04 -3.98
N GLY A 188 -1.76 24.46 -5.12
CA GLY A 188 -2.54 24.93 -6.29
C GLY A 188 -3.10 23.80 -7.18
N THR A 189 -2.68 22.57 -6.96
CA THR A 189 -3.14 21.42 -7.76
C THR A 189 -4.61 21.14 -7.49
N SER A 190 -5.44 21.25 -8.55
CA SER A 190 -6.84 20.81 -8.49
C SER A 190 -6.93 19.29 -8.35
N ARG A 191 -7.59 18.83 -7.33
CA ARG A 191 -7.82 17.39 -7.07
C ARG A 191 -8.52 16.70 -8.23
N GLU A 192 -9.55 17.34 -8.81
CA GLU A 192 -10.32 16.81 -9.94
C GLU A 192 -9.43 16.65 -11.17
N GLN A 193 -8.63 17.66 -11.49
CA GLN A 193 -7.69 17.60 -12.62
C GLN A 193 -6.61 16.54 -12.37
N TYR A 194 -6.11 16.46 -11.15
CA TYR A 194 -5.11 15.48 -10.78
C TYR A 194 -5.61 14.03 -10.99
N PHE A 195 -6.76 13.67 -10.39
CA PHE A 195 -7.27 12.31 -10.52
C PHE A 195 -7.78 11.99 -11.92
N SER A 196 -8.31 12.97 -12.67
CA SER A 196 -8.65 12.78 -14.08
C SER A 196 -7.41 12.39 -14.89
N SER A 197 -6.32 13.16 -14.78
CA SER A 197 -5.05 12.87 -15.45
C SER A 197 -4.39 11.58 -14.95
N TYR A 198 -4.52 11.29 -13.64
CA TYR A 198 -4.01 10.04 -13.06
C TYR A 198 -4.67 8.81 -13.69
N ILE A 199 -6.00 8.80 -13.80
CA ILE A 199 -6.75 7.69 -14.40
C ILE A 199 -6.41 7.56 -15.89
N GLU A 200 -6.36 8.66 -16.63
CA GLU A 200 -5.97 8.65 -18.04
C GLU A 200 -4.56 8.07 -18.24
N THR A 201 -3.60 8.50 -17.42
CA THR A 201 -2.23 7.97 -17.46
C THR A 201 -2.19 6.49 -17.08
N TYR A 202 -2.94 6.08 -16.05
CA TYR A 202 -3.05 4.70 -15.63
C TYR A 202 -3.61 3.80 -16.73
N MET A 203 -4.70 4.24 -17.38
CA MET A 203 -5.33 3.50 -18.48
C MET A 203 -4.40 3.33 -19.68
N ASN A 204 -3.60 4.35 -20.00
CA ASN A 204 -2.76 4.35 -21.21
C ASN A 204 -1.37 3.75 -21.00
N LYS A 205 -0.84 3.71 -19.78
CA LYS A 205 0.53 3.25 -19.50
C LYS A 205 0.60 2.00 -18.63
N ASP A 206 0.01 2.05 -17.43
CA ASP A 206 0.22 0.98 -16.44
C ASP A 206 -0.65 -0.24 -16.70
N LEU A 207 -1.91 0.00 -17.04
CA LEU A 207 -2.87 -1.07 -17.23
C LEU A 207 -2.56 -1.96 -18.45
N PRO A 208 -2.13 -1.42 -19.60
CA PRO A 208 -1.72 -2.24 -20.75
C PRO A 208 -0.55 -3.18 -20.48
N GLU A 209 0.31 -2.86 -19.51
CA GLU A 209 1.42 -3.76 -19.11
C GLU A 209 0.93 -5.07 -18.44
N VAL A 210 -0.26 -5.03 -17.84
CA VAL A 210 -0.81 -6.16 -17.05
C VAL A 210 -2.09 -6.73 -17.63
N LEU A 211 -2.80 -5.97 -18.45
CA LEU A 211 -4.13 -6.34 -18.94
C LEU A 211 -4.49 -5.59 -20.23
N GLU A 212 -4.96 -6.31 -21.26
CA GLU A 212 -5.58 -5.72 -22.45
C GLU A 212 -7.05 -5.40 -22.17
N ILE A 213 -7.43 -4.11 -22.26
CA ILE A 213 -8.81 -3.65 -22.11
C ILE A 213 -9.40 -3.37 -23.49
N ARG A 214 -10.44 -4.13 -23.84
CA ARG A 214 -11.16 -3.98 -25.12
C ARG A 214 -12.30 -2.96 -25.07
N ASN A 215 -12.77 -2.61 -23.87
CA ASN A 215 -13.87 -1.68 -23.67
C ASN A 215 -13.58 -0.77 -22.47
N GLU A 216 -13.02 0.40 -22.74
CA GLU A 216 -12.65 1.39 -21.74
C GLU A 216 -13.87 1.92 -20.97
N LYS A 217 -15.02 2.10 -21.63
CA LYS A 217 -16.24 2.56 -20.96
C LYS A 217 -16.67 1.58 -19.87
N GLN A 218 -16.75 0.28 -20.20
CA GLN A 218 -17.12 -0.74 -19.20
C GLN A 218 -16.10 -0.82 -18.05
N PHE A 219 -14.83 -0.61 -18.35
CA PHE A 219 -13.81 -0.58 -17.31
C PHE A 219 -13.96 0.65 -16.39
N ASN A 220 -14.27 1.83 -16.93
CA ASN A 220 -14.54 3.03 -16.14
C ASN A 220 -15.81 2.87 -15.28
N ASP A 221 -16.89 2.30 -15.85
CA ASP A 221 -18.10 1.96 -15.09
C ASP A 221 -17.79 0.96 -13.95
N PHE A 222 -16.92 -0.02 -14.23
CA PHE A 222 -16.43 -0.96 -13.22
C PHE A 222 -15.62 -0.28 -12.12
N LEU A 223 -14.71 0.64 -12.43
CA LEU A 223 -13.94 1.40 -11.44
C LEU A 223 -14.86 2.22 -10.53
N THR A 224 -15.89 2.86 -11.09
CA THR A 224 -16.89 3.61 -10.32
C THR A 224 -17.68 2.72 -9.37
N LEU A 225 -18.14 1.57 -9.87
CA LEU A 225 -18.84 0.59 -9.04
C LEU A 225 -17.92 0.03 -7.95
N LEU A 226 -16.66 -0.24 -8.29
CA LEU A 226 -15.68 -0.75 -7.35
C LEU A 226 -15.38 0.25 -6.23
N ALA A 227 -15.22 1.53 -6.58
CA ALA A 227 -14.97 2.61 -5.62
C ALA A 227 -16.13 2.76 -4.61
N SER A 228 -17.37 2.64 -5.09
CA SER A 228 -18.57 2.67 -4.24
C SER A 228 -18.68 1.46 -3.29
N ASN A 229 -17.87 0.43 -3.48
CA ASN A 229 -17.84 -0.79 -2.66
C ASN A 229 -16.50 -1.00 -1.94
N THR A 230 -15.69 0.07 -1.76
CA THR A 230 -14.49 -0.03 -0.92
C THR A 230 -14.88 -0.44 0.50
N GLY A 231 -14.10 -1.32 1.13
CA GLY A 231 -14.40 -1.89 2.45
C GLY A 231 -15.38 -3.07 2.44
N GLU A 232 -15.88 -3.49 1.27
CA GLU A 232 -16.85 -4.58 1.15
C GLU A 232 -16.23 -5.88 0.59
N GLU A 233 -16.91 -7.01 0.85
CA GLU A 233 -16.53 -8.29 0.25
C GLU A 233 -16.67 -8.27 -1.27
N LEU A 234 -15.66 -8.76 -1.98
CA LEU A 234 -15.70 -8.91 -3.44
C LEU A 234 -16.58 -10.09 -3.86
N ILE A 235 -17.72 -9.78 -4.48
CA ILE A 235 -18.61 -10.76 -5.11
C ILE A 235 -18.51 -10.57 -6.62
N TYR A 236 -17.60 -11.30 -7.27
CA TYR A 236 -17.28 -11.15 -8.70
C TYR A 236 -18.50 -11.25 -9.61
N ASP A 237 -19.46 -12.12 -9.29
CA ASP A 237 -20.70 -12.29 -10.08
C ASP A 237 -21.60 -11.06 -10.04
N ASN A 238 -21.63 -10.33 -8.91
CA ASN A 238 -22.38 -9.08 -8.81
C ASN A 238 -21.80 -8.00 -9.71
N TYR A 239 -20.47 -7.84 -9.71
CA TYR A 239 -19.80 -6.90 -10.63
C TYR A 239 -20.02 -7.31 -12.09
N ALA A 240 -19.87 -8.60 -12.40
CA ALA A 240 -20.07 -9.14 -13.73
C ALA A 240 -21.48 -8.84 -14.27
N LYS A 241 -22.50 -9.05 -13.45
CA LYS A 241 -23.89 -8.76 -13.80
C LYS A 241 -24.14 -7.27 -14.03
N ASN A 242 -23.65 -6.41 -13.14
CA ASN A 242 -23.88 -4.96 -13.21
C ASN A 242 -23.17 -4.31 -14.41
N ILE A 243 -21.99 -4.81 -14.80
CA ILE A 243 -21.18 -4.27 -15.89
C ILE A 243 -21.48 -4.95 -17.24
N GLY A 244 -22.25 -6.06 -17.22
CA GLY A 244 -22.52 -6.84 -18.44
C GLY A 244 -21.31 -7.62 -18.94
N MET A 245 -20.47 -8.11 -18.02
CA MET A 245 -19.25 -8.87 -18.31
C MET A 245 -19.29 -10.27 -17.69
N LYS A 246 -18.27 -11.10 -17.98
CA LYS A 246 -18.13 -12.42 -17.35
C LYS A 246 -17.27 -12.32 -16.07
N ALA A 247 -17.60 -13.13 -15.05
CA ALA A 247 -16.83 -13.14 -13.79
C ALA A 247 -15.32 -13.41 -13.95
N PRO A 248 -14.82 -14.24 -14.87
CA PRO A 248 -13.39 -14.34 -15.13
C PRO A 248 -12.73 -13.02 -15.56
N THR A 249 -13.40 -12.20 -16.36
CA THR A 249 -12.90 -10.86 -16.76
C THR A 249 -12.80 -9.94 -15.55
N ILE A 250 -13.83 -9.93 -14.70
CA ILE A 250 -13.79 -9.13 -13.45
C ILE A 250 -12.62 -9.58 -12.56
N LYS A 251 -12.37 -10.88 -12.43
CA LYS A 251 -11.21 -11.40 -11.68
C LYS A 251 -9.89 -10.92 -12.25
N GLN A 252 -9.74 -10.87 -13.57
CA GLN A 252 -8.55 -10.33 -14.23
C GLN A 252 -8.38 -8.84 -13.95
N TRP A 253 -9.47 -8.05 -14.01
CA TRP A 253 -9.46 -6.62 -13.72
C TRP A 253 -9.08 -6.33 -12.27
N ILE A 254 -9.67 -7.06 -11.31
CA ILE A 254 -9.30 -6.96 -9.88
C ILE A 254 -7.82 -7.31 -9.68
N SER A 255 -7.34 -8.40 -10.30
CA SER A 255 -5.93 -8.80 -10.20
C SER A 255 -4.98 -7.76 -10.77
N ALA A 256 -5.35 -7.07 -11.86
CA ALA A 256 -4.57 -5.99 -12.43
C ALA A 256 -4.51 -4.78 -11.48
N LEU A 257 -5.67 -4.37 -10.92
CA LEU A 257 -5.74 -3.26 -9.96
C LEU A 257 -4.95 -3.54 -8.67
N GLU A 258 -4.96 -4.79 -8.18
CA GLU A 258 -4.16 -5.21 -7.02
C GLU A 258 -2.65 -5.17 -7.33
N LYS A 259 -2.23 -5.68 -8.50
CA LYS A 259 -0.83 -5.69 -8.92
C LYS A 259 -0.25 -4.30 -9.15
N THR A 260 -1.05 -3.36 -9.64
CA THR A 260 -0.66 -1.97 -9.87
C THR A 260 -0.78 -1.11 -8.61
N GLY A 261 -1.34 -1.65 -7.51
CA GLY A 261 -1.45 -0.98 -6.22
C GLY A 261 -2.56 0.06 -6.14
N ILE A 262 -3.55 0.01 -7.04
CA ILE A 262 -4.77 0.83 -6.94
C ILE A 262 -5.63 0.35 -5.78
N ILE A 263 -5.74 -0.96 -5.61
CA ILE A 263 -6.45 -1.61 -4.51
C ILE A 263 -5.55 -2.61 -3.78
N TRP A 264 -5.99 -3.03 -2.61
CA TRP A 264 -5.47 -4.20 -1.93
C TRP A 264 -6.60 -5.05 -1.35
N LEU A 265 -6.32 -6.31 -1.10
CA LEU A 265 -7.29 -7.29 -0.65
C LEU A 265 -6.97 -7.78 0.76
N ALA A 266 -7.91 -7.56 1.69
CA ALA A 266 -7.89 -8.17 3.01
C ALA A 266 -8.53 -9.56 2.92
N ARG A 267 -7.76 -10.61 3.21
CA ARG A 267 -8.26 -11.98 3.18
C ARG A 267 -9.02 -12.32 4.45
N PRO A 268 -10.06 -13.17 4.37
CA PRO A 268 -10.76 -13.59 5.57
C PRO A 268 -9.83 -14.40 6.49
N TYR A 269 -9.82 -14.05 7.75
CA TYR A 269 -9.09 -14.80 8.76
C TYR A 269 -9.78 -16.16 9.00
N ASN A 270 -9.01 -17.22 9.00
CA ASN A 270 -9.45 -18.55 9.40
C ASN A 270 -8.28 -19.31 10.01
N GLU A 271 -8.41 -19.64 11.28
CA GLU A 271 -7.34 -20.27 12.06
C GLU A 271 -7.03 -21.70 11.65
N ASP A 272 -8.08 -22.44 11.23
CA ASP A 272 -8.01 -23.87 10.97
C ASP A 272 -7.64 -24.22 9.53
N SER A 273 -7.72 -23.27 8.60
CA SER A 273 -7.56 -23.58 7.18
C SER A 273 -7.06 -22.41 6.34
N LEU A 274 -5.82 -22.53 5.88
CA LEU A 274 -5.26 -21.64 4.85
C LEU A 274 -6.06 -21.70 3.55
N VAL A 275 -6.62 -22.88 3.20
CA VAL A 275 -7.48 -23.03 2.01
C VAL A 275 -8.72 -22.16 2.14
N LYS A 276 -9.36 -22.14 3.31
CA LYS A 276 -10.53 -21.27 3.54
C LYS A 276 -10.17 -19.78 3.50
N GLN A 277 -8.97 -19.40 3.95
CA GLN A 277 -8.50 -18.02 3.80
C GLN A 277 -8.34 -17.61 2.33
N ILE A 278 -7.93 -18.54 1.47
CA ILE A 278 -7.70 -18.27 0.05
C ILE A 278 -8.99 -18.35 -0.77
N THR A 279 -9.89 -19.26 -0.44
CA THR A 279 -11.10 -19.56 -1.24
C THR A 279 -12.31 -18.70 -0.89
N LYS A 280 -12.37 -18.15 0.31
CA LYS A 280 -13.44 -17.21 0.70
C LYS A 280 -13.22 -15.84 0.06
N ARG A 281 -14.29 -15.04 0.03
CA ARG A 281 -14.31 -13.70 -0.57
C ARG A 281 -13.40 -12.75 0.21
N PRO A 282 -12.46 -12.03 -0.41
CA PRO A 282 -11.71 -10.98 0.27
C PRO A 282 -12.54 -9.70 0.39
N LYS A 283 -12.27 -8.86 1.40
CA LYS A 283 -12.65 -7.44 1.38
C LYS A 283 -11.67 -6.67 0.48
N MET A 284 -12.17 -5.67 -0.23
CA MET A 284 -11.38 -4.84 -1.12
C MET A 284 -11.31 -3.41 -0.59
N TYR A 285 -10.11 -2.84 -0.59
CA TYR A 285 -9.88 -1.46 -0.21
C TYR A 285 -9.14 -0.72 -1.32
N PHE A 286 -9.62 0.47 -1.71
CA PHE A 286 -8.82 1.40 -2.49
C PHE A 286 -7.66 1.91 -1.64
N PHE A 287 -6.44 1.91 -2.20
CA PHE A 287 -5.27 2.32 -1.42
C PHE A 287 -5.16 3.84 -1.26
N ASP A 288 -5.80 4.61 -2.15
CA ASP A 288 -5.99 6.05 -2.01
C ASP A 288 -7.48 6.37 -1.89
N THR A 289 -7.89 6.93 -0.75
CA THR A 289 -9.30 7.28 -0.50
C THR A 289 -9.77 8.45 -1.35
N GLY A 290 -8.88 9.37 -1.75
CA GLY A 290 -9.21 10.48 -2.65
C GLY A 290 -9.55 9.98 -4.04
N LEU A 291 -8.81 8.98 -4.55
CA LEU A 291 -9.13 8.32 -5.81
C LEU A 291 -10.50 7.60 -5.72
N ALA A 292 -10.77 6.89 -4.62
CA ALA A 292 -12.07 6.25 -4.40
C ALA A 292 -13.21 7.29 -4.37
N CYS A 293 -13.03 8.40 -3.67
CA CYS A 293 -13.97 9.51 -3.65
C CYS A 293 -14.19 10.12 -5.04
N TYR A 294 -13.12 10.35 -5.79
CA TYR A 294 -13.20 10.88 -7.15
C TYR A 294 -14.02 9.98 -8.06
N LEU A 295 -13.72 8.66 -8.09
CA LEU A 295 -14.44 7.67 -8.90
C LEU A 295 -15.89 7.49 -8.46
N ALA A 296 -16.20 7.61 -7.17
CA ALA A 296 -17.55 7.54 -6.62
C ALA A 296 -18.34 8.84 -6.74
N GLY A 297 -17.78 9.91 -7.34
CA GLY A 297 -18.44 11.19 -7.54
C GLY A 297 -18.53 12.07 -6.29
N ILE A 298 -17.77 11.76 -5.23
CA ILE A 298 -17.69 12.56 -4.01
C ILE A 298 -16.68 13.69 -4.23
N ARG A 299 -17.17 14.94 -4.19
CA ARG A 299 -16.37 16.12 -4.55
C ARG A 299 -15.72 16.83 -3.35
N ASP A 300 -16.40 16.83 -2.21
CA ASP A 300 -15.95 17.52 -1.01
C ASP A 300 -16.36 16.77 0.27
N SER A 301 -15.89 17.23 1.43
CA SER A 301 -16.16 16.63 2.72
C SER A 301 -17.65 16.67 3.11
N ARG A 302 -18.41 17.69 2.68
CA ARG A 302 -19.85 17.77 2.93
C ARG A 302 -20.63 16.72 2.15
N ASN A 303 -20.25 16.50 0.88
CA ASN A 303 -20.82 15.40 0.09
C ASN A 303 -20.51 14.05 0.74
N LEU A 304 -19.30 13.85 1.27
CA LEU A 304 -18.94 12.62 1.97
C LEU A 304 -19.72 12.46 3.27
N GLU A 305 -19.86 13.52 4.06
CA GLU A 305 -20.57 13.51 5.34
C GLU A 305 -22.03 13.02 5.20
N SER A 306 -22.71 13.47 4.15
CA SER A 306 -24.10 13.07 3.84
C SER A 306 -24.21 11.76 3.05
N SER A 307 -23.10 11.17 2.62
CA SER A 307 -23.08 9.97 1.78
C SER A 307 -23.22 8.70 2.63
N PHE A 308 -23.91 7.70 2.07
CA PHE A 308 -23.91 6.33 2.62
C PHE A 308 -22.51 5.67 2.56
N LEU A 309 -21.57 6.25 1.81
CA LEU A 309 -20.18 5.77 1.72
C LEU A 309 -19.29 6.24 2.87
N LYS A 310 -19.75 7.16 3.73
CA LYS A 310 -18.95 7.73 4.83
C LYS A 310 -18.30 6.63 5.69
N GLY A 311 -19.08 5.68 6.19
CA GLY A 311 -18.56 4.60 7.03
C GLY A 311 -17.51 3.74 6.34
N ARG A 312 -17.77 3.35 5.09
CA ARG A 312 -16.84 2.55 4.27
C ARG A 312 -15.52 3.28 3.99
N LEU A 313 -15.59 4.56 3.71
CA LEU A 313 -14.39 5.36 3.43
C LEU A 313 -13.58 5.67 4.69
N VAL A 314 -14.24 5.84 5.85
CA VAL A 314 -13.57 5.91 7.16
C VAL A 314 -12.86 4.59 7.48
N GLU A 315 -13.54 3.44 7.34
CA GLU A 315 -12.92 2.12 7.50
C GLU A 315 -11.74 1.93 6.54
N THR A 316 -11.91 2.29 5.25
CA THR A 316 -10.86 2.21 4.22
C THR A 316 -9.65 3.06 4.62
N TRP A 317 -9.86 4.28 5.12
CA TRP A 317 -8.78 5.15 5.57
C TRP A 317 -8.03 4.53 6.76
N ILE A 318 -8.73 4.06 7.79
CA ILE A 318 -8.12 3.42 8.97
C ILE A 318 -7.31 2.18 8.54
N ALA A 319 -7.90 1.31 7.72
CA ALA A 319 -7.23 0.11 7.22
C ALA A 319 -5.97 0.44 6.42
N ASN A 320 -6.02 1.50 5.60
CA ASN A 320 -4.87 1.98 4.83
C ASN A 320 -3.77 2.54 5.74
N GLU A 321 -4.10 3.37 6.73
CA GLU A 321 -3.09 3.94 7.63
C GLU A 321 -2.37 2.85 8.43
N ILE A 322 -3.11 1.87 8.95
CA ILE A 322 -2.52 0.69 9.59
C ILE A 322 -1.60 -0.06 8.63
N ARG A 323 -2.04 -0.31 7.39
CA ARG A 323 -1.23 -1.00 6.38
C ARG A 323 0.03 -0.23 6.00
N LYS A 324 -0.10 1.09 5.78
CA LYS A 324 1.02 1.97 5.45
C LYS A 324 2.06 2.00 6.56
N SER A 325 1.64 2.02 7.83
CA SER A 325 2.56 2.00 8.97
C SER A 325 3.48 0.77 8.95
N TYR A 326 3.00 -0.39 8.51
CA TYR A 326 3.84 -1.57 8.32
C TYR A 326 4.73 -1.44 7.08
N MET A 327 4.16 -1.08 5.93
CA MET A 327 4.89 -1.00 4.65
C MET A 327 6.04 0.00 4.72
N ASN A 328 5.79 1.19 5.26
CA ASN A 328 6.78 2.25 5.39
C ASN A 328 7.92 1.88 6.36
N ASN A 329 7.68 0.92 7.26
CA ASN A 329 8.69 0.32 8.14
C ASN A 329 9.25 -1.01 7.59
N GLY A 330 9.13 -1.27 6.29
CA GLY A 330 9.75 -2.41 5.61
C GLY A 330 9.06 -3.76 5.87
N SER A 331 7.84 -3.77 6.40
CA SER A 331 7.09 -4.99 6.71
C SER A 331 5.88 -5.14 5.77
N ASP A 332 5.73 -6.31 5.16
CA ASP A 332 4.50 -6.68 4.45
C ASP A 332 3.59 -7.50 5.38
N GLN A 333 3.17 -6.88 6.50
CA GLN A 333 2.32 -7.50 7.50
C GLN A 333 0.94 -7.81 6.91
N PRO A 334 0.51 -9.08 6.86
CA PRO A 334 -0.84 -9.42 6.41
C PRO A 334 -1.90 -8.85 7.35
N ILE A 335 -2.90 -8.22 6.75
CA ILE A 335 -4.10 -7.75 7.44
C ILE A 335 -5.28 -8.49 6.84
N GLY A 336 -6.02 -9.19 7.68
CA GLY A 336 -7.24 -9.89 7.32
C GLY A 336 -8.48 -9.25 7.92
N TYR A 337 -9.63 -9.88 7.72
CA TYR A 337 -10.88 -9.55 8.39
C TYR A 337 -11.56 -10.86 8.83
N TYR A 338 -12.54 -10.78 9.72
CA TYR A 338 -13.33 -11.94 10.11
C TYR A 338 -14.80 -11.73 9.77
N ARG A 339 -15.44 -12.74 9.22
CA ARG A 339 -16.90 -12.80 9.05
C ARG A 339 -17.38 -14.24 9.12
N ASP A 340 -18.43 -14.47 9.92
CA ASP A 340 -19.07 -15.76 10.06
C ASP A 340 -20.44 -15.84 9.34
N ASN A 341 -21.05 -17.02 9.37
CA ASN A 341 -22.36 -17.24 8.75
C ASN A 341 -23.52 -16.55 9.50
N ARG A 342 -23.27 -16.08 10.73
CA ARG A 342 -24.22 -15.33 11.54
C ARG A 342 -24.10 -13.81 11.36
N GLN A 343 -23.29 -13.39 10.37
CA GLN A 343 -23.00 -11.99 10.06
C GLN A 343 -22.26 -11.24 11.18
N ASN A 344 -21.58 -11.95 12.09
CA ASN A 344 -20.62 -11.31 12.96
C ASN A 344 -19.41 -10.95 12.14
N GLU A 345 -18.98 -9.69 12.23
CA GLU A 345 -17.86 -9.17 11.45
C GLU A 345 -16.88 -8.43 12.35
N ILE A 346 -15.58 -8.60 12.06
CA ILE A 346 -14.47 -7.84 12.64
C ILE A 346 -13.73 -7.23 11.47
N ASP A 347 -13.64 -5.91 11.45
CA ASP A 347 -13.14 -5.16 10.30
C ASP A 347 -11.70 -5.53 9.95
N LEU A 348 -10.79 -5.58 10.93
CA LEU A 348 -9.41 -5.98 10.70
C LEU A 348 -8.96 -7.02 11.74
N VAL A 349 -8.24 -8.02 11.26
CA VAL A 349 -7.60 -9.07 12.07
C VAL A 349 -6.12 -9.11 11.74
N ILE A 350 -5.27 -8.89 12.73
CA ILE A 350 -3.81 -8.80 12.57
C ILE A 350 -3.16 -9.84 13.47
N LEU A 351 -2.48 -10.81 12.86
CA LEU A 351 -1.65 -11.78 13.57
C LEU A 351 -0.19 -11.37 13.43
N ARG A 352 0.44 -10.92 14.53
CA ARG A 352 1.83 -10.48 14.53
C ARG A 352 2.58 -11.07 15.72
N ALA A 353 3.74 -11.68 15.44
CA ALA A 353 4.59 -12.30 16.46
C ALA A 353 3.82 -13.25 17.41
N GLY A 354 2.87 -14.04 16.87
CA GLY A 354 2.07 -14.99 17.64
C GLY A 354 0.91 -14.36 18.42
N ARG A 355 0.71 -13.04 18.34
CA ARG A 355 -0.39 -12.31 18.99
C ARG A 355 -1.47 -11.92 17.98
N LEU A 356 -2.71 -12.23 18.34
CA LEU A 356 -3.89 -11.86 17.57
C LEU A 356 -4.44 -10.54 18.10
N MET A 357 -4.55 -9.55 17.22
CA MET A 357 -5.11 -8.23 17.49
C MET A 357 -6.33 -8.02 16.61
N LEU A 358 -7.44 -7.60 17.21
CA LEU A 358 -8.71 -7.33 16.54
C LEU A 358 -8.96 -5.82 16.53
N VAL A 359 -9.38 -5.30 15.39
CA VAL A 359 -9.68 -3.88 15.21
C VAL A 359 -11.07 -3.72 14.63
N GLU A 360 -11.85 -2.85 15.26
CA GLU A 360 -13.13 -2.35 14.77
C GLU A 360 -12.98 -0.89 14.36
N CYS A 361 -13.54 -0.50 13.23
CA CYS A 361 -13.45 0.84 12.68
C CYS A 361 -14.82 1.51 12.73
N LYS A 362 -14.93 2.68 13.37
CA LYS A 362 -16.21 3.39 13.51
C LYS A 362 -16.04 4.89 13.24
N SER A 363 -17.03 5.47 12.57
CA SER A 363 -17.23 6.92 12.57
C SER A 363 -18.04 7.29 13.80
N GLY A 364 -17.55 8.20 14.62
CA GLY A 364 -18.21 8.64 15.86
C GLY A 364 -17.23 8.71 17.03
N THR A 365 -17.71 9.16 18.20
CA THR A 365 -16.80 9.57 19.30
C THR A 365 -16.91 8.72 20.55
N SER A 366 -18.03 7.99 20.76
CA SER A 366 -18.27 7.25 22.01
C SER A 366 -18.93 5.91 21.74
N PHE A 367 -18.36 4.85 22.30
CA PHE A 367 -18.80 3.47 22.10
C PHE A 367 -18.76 2.70 23.42
N ASN A 368 -19.53 1.63 23.46
CA ASN A 368 -19.56 0.67 24.56
C ASN A 368 -19.27 -0.76 24.06
N THR A 369 -19.34 -1.74 24.95
CA THR A 369 -19.02 -3.15 24.64
C THR A 369 -19.86 -3.75 23.50
N SER A 370 -21.07 -3.23 23.24
CA SER A 370 -21.91 -3.73 22.14
C SER A 370 -21.28 -3.50 20.75
N ALA A 371 -20.45 -2.45 20.61
CA ALA A 371 -19.77 -2.12 19.35
C ALA A 371 -18.70 -3.15 18.94
N VAL A 372 -18.18 -3.91 19.90
CA VAL A 372 -17.10 -4.89 19.73
C VAL A 372 -17.54 -6.32 20.07
N LYS A 373 -18.83 -6.59 20.14
CA LYS A 373 -19.35 -7.93 20.49
C LYS A 373 -18.84 -9.07 19.60
N ALA A 374 -18.51 -8.76 18.34
CA ALA A 374 -17.98 -9.73 17.39
C ALA A 374 -16.59 -10.25 17.78
N PHE A 375 -15.82 -9.52 18.60
CA PHE A 375 -14.52 -9.99 19.08
C PHE A 375 -14.61 -11.30 19.86
N ALA A 376 -15.74 -11.54 20.52
CA ALA A 376 -16.01 -12.81 21.21
C ALA A 376 -15.98 -14.05 20.29
N CYS A 377 -16.17 -13.88 18.98
CA CYS A 377 -16.11 -14.98 18.02
C CYS A 377 -14.71 -15.58 17.88
N LEU A 378 -13.68 -14.86 18.31
CA LEU A 378 -12.28 -15.30 18.27
C LEU A 378 -11.69 -15.48 19.69
N ASN A 379 -12.54 -15.70 20.70
CA ASN A 379 -12.08 -15.92 22.07
C ASN A 379 -11.34 -17.25 22.25
N ASP A 380 -11.64 -18.27 21.47
CA ASP A 380 -11.03 -19.62 21.57
C ASP A 380 -9.85 -19.79 20.59
N THR A 381 -9.17 -18.69 20.27
CA THR A 381 -7.98 -18.74 19.40
C THR A 381 -6.81 -19.49 20.04
N LYS A 382 -6.02 -20.20 19.22
CA LYS A 382 -4.75 -20.84 19.63
C LYS A 382 -3.58 -19.86 19.78
N TYR A 383 -3.76 -18.62 19.34
CA TYR A 383 -2.74 -17.58 19.44
C TYR A 383 -2.88 -16.81 20.76
N GLU A 384 -1.78 -16.17 21.18
CA GLU A 384 -1.84 -15.24 22.31
C GLU A 384 -2.80 -14.09 21.99
N LYS A 385 -3.73 -13.80 22.91
CA LYS A 385 -4.63 -12.66 22.75
C LYS A 385 -3.88 -11.37 23.01
N GLY A 386 -3.81 -10.51 22.00
CA GLY A 386 -3.34 -9.14 22.13
C GLY A 386 -4.42 -8.23 22.76
N THR A 387 -4.05 -7.00 23.04
CA THR A 387 -5.03 -5.94 23.28
C THR A 387 -5.72 -5.64 21.96
N ASN A 388 -7.04 -5.50 21.98
CA ASN A 388 -7.85 -5.16 20.82
C ASN A 388 -8.17 -3.67 20.80
N ALA A 389 -8.60 -3.14 19.67
CA ALA A 389 -8.95 -1.74 19.54
C ALA A 389 -10.28 -1.52 18.81
N LEU A 390 -11.02 -0.50 19.24
CA LEU A 390 -11.98 0.21 18.42
C LEU A 390 -11.37 1.56 18.05
N ILE A 391 -11.16 1.80 16.77
CA ILE A 391 -10.55 3.04 16.24
C ILE A 391 -11.68 3.96 15.75
N CYS A 392 -11.70 5.19 16.22
CA CYS A 392 -12.78 6.13 15.94
C CYS A 392 -12.32 7.59 16.02
N THR A 393 -13.26 8.52 15.86
CA THR A 393 -13.02 9.98 15.96
C THR A 393 -13.11 10.53 17.39
N SER A 394 -12.89 9.69 18.43
CA SER A 394 -12.79 10.18 19.80
C SER A 394 -11.60 11.14 19.96
N SER A 395 -11.71 12.07 20.88
CA SER A 395 -10.62 13.01 21.19
C SER A 395 -9.54 12.39 22.08
N GLU A 396 -9.92 11.41 22.90
CA GLU A 396 -9.02 10.77 23.86
C GLU A 396 -9.20 9.25 23.87
N PRO A 397 -8.14 8.50 24.22
CA PRO A 397 -8.22 7.06 24.38
C PRO A 397 -8.87 6.67 25.71
N TYR A 398 -9.76 5.69 25.67
CA TYR A 398 -10.36 5.09 26.88
C TYR A 398 -10.49 3.56 26.72
N SER A 399 -10.82 2.87 27.80
CA SER A 399 -11.04 1.42 27.77
C SER A 399 -12.53 1.10 27.85
N ILE A 400 -13.00 0.20 26.98
CA ILE A 400 -14.36 -0.37 27.07
C ILE A 400 -14.36 -1.51 28.09
N ASP A 401 -13.31 -2.34 28.08
CA ASP A 401 -13.06 -3.42 29.03
C ASP A 401 -11.55 -3.62 29.22
N GLU A 402 -11.17 -4.70 29.92
CA GLU A 402 -9.76 -5.00 30.22
C GLU A 402 -8.88 -5.21 28.98
N ASN A 403 -9.47 -5.64 27.87
CA ASN A 403 -8.75 -6.07 26.66
C ASN A 403 -9.07 -5.24 25.42
N VAL A 404 -9.96 -4.23 25.52
CA VAL A 404 -10.37 -3.40 24.39
C VAL A 404 -10.17 -1.91 24.71
N LEU A 405 -9.35 -1.27 23.90
CA LEU A 405 -9.12 0.17 23.90
C LEU A 405 -9.98 0.84 22.82
N VAL A 406 -10.63 1.94 23.18
CA VAL A 406 -11.09 2.90 22.17
C VAL A 406 -9.95 3.87 21.93
N LEU A 407 -9.54 3.97 20.68
CA LEU A 407 -8.40 4.76 20.26
C LEU A 407 -8.82 5.83 19.26
N PRO A 408 -8.37 7.07 19.45
CA PRO A 408 -8.49 8.09 18.41
C PRO A 408 -7.63 7.73 17.21
N LEU A 409 -7.96 8.32 16.05
CA LEU A 409 -7.23 8.12 14.79
C LEU A 409 -5.73 8.43 14.91
N SER A 410 -5.36 9.34 15.80
CA SER A 410 -3.97 9.72 16.10
C SER A 410 -3.14 8.58 16.72
N ALA A 411 -3.77 7.52 17.19
CA ALA A 411 -3.06 6.36 17.74
C ALA A 411 -2.51 5.40 16.66
N ILE A 412 -2.86 5.60 15.38
CA ILE A 412 -2.37 4.79 14.26
C ILE A 412 -0.93 5.18 13.87
#